data_68ea64089584474f95fcbcd54ffd4ca9
#
_entry.id   68ea64089584474f95fcbcd54ffd4ca9
#
_cell.length_a   1.000
_cell.length_b   1.000
_cell.length_c   1.000
_cell.angle_alpha   90.00
_cell.angle_beta   90.00
_cell.angle_gamma   90.00
#
_symmetry.space_group_name_H-M   'P 1'
#
loop_
_entity.id
_entity.type
_entity.pdbx_description
1 polymer ?
#
loop_
_entity_poly.entity_id
_entity_poly.type
_entity_poly.pdbx_seq_one_letter_code
_entity_poly.pdbx_strand_id
1 'polypeptide(L)'
;IDKDLQEKINYAQIISSLTLSLRAKEKIKVRQPLNRILIPVESLTIKNIINSVSEEIKREVNVKNIEFIEGKSDLLVKSIKPNFKKLGPKYGKFMKEISSQVNLLENTRILELEKTGKIDLIIDKKSITFNVDDFDISSKDIEGWLVANEGNITVALDITIDQELMEEGIAREIVSKIQNLRKSNGFEVTDRISLNFSGDFEIEKAINNNLEYIKSETLANAIQFNVQQEGGLEIFFDKLKTKIFITKV
;
A
#
# COMPACT_ATOMS: atom_id res chain seq x y z
N ILE A 1 9.76 -10.45 -32.00
CA ILE A 1 9.24 -10.18 -30.65
C ILE A 1 8.57 -8.81 -30.74
N ASP A 2 7.31 -8.75 -30.35
CA ASP A 2 6.53 -7.50 -30.29
C ASP A 2 7.12 -6.61 -29.18
N LYS A 3 7.80 -5.54 -29.58
CA LYS A 3 8.47 -4.62 -28.64
C LYS A 3 7.47 -3.89 -27.76
N ASP A 4 6.29 -3.56 -28.28
CA ASP A 4 5.24 -2.87 -27.55
C ASP A 4 4.67 -3.77 -26.43
N LEU A 5 4.44 -5.03 -26.73
CA LEU A 5 4.02 -6.03 -25.73
C LEU A 5 5.10 -6.24 -24.66
N GLN A 6 6.37 -6.30 -25.07
CA GLN A 6 7.49 -6.47 -24.14
C GLN A 6 7.60 -5.30 -23.18
N GLU A 7 7.41 -4.07 -23.66
CA GLU A 7 7.44 -2.87 -22.82
C GLU A 7 6.28 -2.85 -21.82
N LYS A 8 5.06 -3.19 -22.25
CA LYS A 8 3.87 -3.32 -21.37
C LYS A 8 4.10 -4.34 -20.25
N ILE A 9 4.62 -5.51 -20.59
CA ILE A 9 4.92 -6.56 -19.61
C ILE A 9 5.98 -6.08 -18.62
N ASN A 10 7.01 -5.38 -19.07
CA ASN A 10 8.06 -4.86 -18.22
C ASN A 10 7.52 -3.86 -17.20
N TYR A 11 6.68 -2.91 -17.63
CA TYR A 11 6.02 -1.98 -16.70
C TYR A 11 5.15 -2.70 -15.68
N ALA A 12 4.34 -3.67 -16.13
CA ALA A 12 3.49 -4.45 -15.24
C ALA A 12 4.30 -5.20 -14.18
N GLN A 13 5.40 -5.86 -14.59
CA GLN A 13 6.27 -6.61 -13.69
C GLN A 13 6.94 -5.70 -12.64
N ILE A 14 7.52 -4.58 -13.05
CA ILE A 14 8.20 -3.65 -12.14
C ILE A 14 7.19 -3.07 -11.13
N ILE A 15 6.04 -2.56 -11.61
CA ILE A 15 5.02 -1.97 -10.74
C ILE A 15 4.49 -3.00 -9.75
N SER A 16 4.17 -4.20 -10.22
CA SER A 16 3.70 -5.28 -9.34
C SER A 16 4.76 -5.70 -8.32
N SER A 17 6.01 -5.86 -8.73
CA SER A 17 7.12 -6.21 -7.84
C SER A 17 7.35 -5.16 -6.75
N LEU A 18 7.38 -3.88 -7.12
CA LEU A 18 7.50 -2.77 -6.17
C LEU A 18 6.34 -2.78 -5.17
N THR A 19 5.10 -2.89 -5.66
CA THR A 19 3.91 -2.89 -4.80
C THR A 19 3.91 -4.07 -3.82
N LEU A 20 4.25 -5.27 -4.29
CA LEU A 20 4.33 -6.47 -3.44
C LEU A 20 5.46 -6.36 -2.41
N SER A 21 6.59 -5.74 -2.77
CA SER A 21 7.68 -5.49 -1.83
C SER A 21 7.27 -4.52 -0.71
N LEU A 22 6.50 -3.47 -1.04
CA LEU A 22 5.94 -2.53 -0.06
C LEU A 22 4.95 -3.23 0.89
N ARG A 23 4.07 -4.09 0.35
CA ARG A 23 3.18 -4.92 1.18
C ARG A 23 3.96 -5.82 2.14
N ALA A 24 5.02 -6.46 1.66
CA ALA A 24 5.85 -7.35 2.47
C ALA A 24 6.56 -6.59 3.62
N LYS A 25 7.03 -5.36 3.36
CA LYS A 25 7.66 -4.49 4.36
C LYS A 25 6.74 -4.25 5.57
N GLU A 26 5.46 -4.01 5.32
CA GLU A 26 4.43 -3.79 6.36
C GLU A 26 3.66 -5.05 6.75
N LYS A 27 4.07 -6.23 6.24
CA LYS A 27 3.41 -7.52 6.50
C LYS A 27 1.93 -7.54 6.11
N ILE A 28 1.52 -6.74 5.14
CA ILE A 28 0.16 -6.71 4.61
C ILE A 28 -0.01 -7.86 3.63
N LYS A 29 -0.86 -8.83 3.96
CA LYS A 29 -1.15 -9.97 3.08
C LYS A 29 -1.73 -9.49 1.74
N VAL A 30 -1.41 -10.17 0.63
CA VAL A 30 -1.98 -9.82 -0.69
C VAL A 30 -3.51 -9.97 -0.71
N ARG A 31 -4.09 -10.87 0.09
CA ARG A 31 -5.55 -11.00 0.22
C ARG A 31 -6.23 -9.80 0.85
N GLN A 32 -5.53 -8.99 1.64
CA GLN A 32 -6.04 -7.71 2.13
C GLN A 32 -6.06 -6.73 0.97
N PRO A 33 -7.22 -6.32 0.44
CA PRO A 33 -7.28 -5.30 -0.60
C PRO A 33 -6.82 -3.95 -0.02
N LEU A 34 -6.18 -3.15 -0.86
CA LEU A 34 -5.83 -1.77 -0.55
C LEU A 34 -6.49 -0.84 -1.56
N ASN A 35 -6.63 0.42 -1.20
CA ASN A 35 -7.39 1.36 -2.00
C ASN A 35 -6.68 1.65 -3.33
N ARG A 36 -5.40 2.08 -3.29
CA ARG A 36 -4.74 2.56 -4.50
C ARG A 36 -3.23 2.53 -4.43
N ILE A 37 -2.65 2.62 -5.62
CA ILE A 37 -1.26 3.04 -5.82
C ILE A 37 -1.23 4.33 -6.63
N LEU A 38 -0.25 5.20 -6.34
CA LEU A 38 0.05 6.39 -7.14
C LEU A 38 1.33 6.16 -7.92
N ILE A 39 1.31 6.53 -9.20
CA ILE A 39 2.46 6.39 -10.10
C ILE A 39 2.74 7.76 -10.71
N PRO A 40 3.90 8.38 -10.38
CA PRO A 40 4.34 9.59 -11.06
C PRO A 40 4.68 9.30 -12.51
N VAL A 41 4.11 10.06 -13.42
CA VAL A 41 4.38 9.95 -14.86
C VAL A 41 4.69 11.33 -15.45
N GLU A 42 5.76 11.40 -16.23
CA GLU A 42 6.18 12.62 -16.93
C GLU A 42 5.74 12.62 -18.39
N SER A 43 5.28 11.46 -18.92
CA SER A 43 4.92 11.26 -20.31
C SER A 43 3.56 10.64 -20.46
N LEU A 44 2.72 11.21 -21.33
CA LEU A 44 1.44 10.64 -21.73
C LEU A 44 1.60 9.25 -22.37
N THR A 45 2.70 9.01 -23.07
CA THR A 45 2.99 7.70 -23.68
C THR A 45 3.15 6.63 -22.60
N ILE A 46 3.96 6.89 -21.56
CA ILE A 46 4.16 5.97 -20.44
C ILE A 46 2.84 5.74 -19.70
N LYS A 47 2.08 6.82 -19.43
CA LYS A 47 0.76 6.73 -18.82
C LYS A 47 -0.16 5.78 -19.60
N ASN A 48 -0.23 5.91 -20.92
CA ASN A 48 -1.07 5.06 -21.77
C ASN A 48 -0.61 3.60 -21.77
N ILE A 49 0.70 3.35 -21.77
CA ILE A 49 1.26 2.00 -21.68
C ILE A 49 0.85 1.35 -20.37
N ILE A 50 1.08 2.00 -19.23
CA ILE A 50 0.74 1.46 -17.91
C ILE A 50 -0.78 1.28 -17.79
N ASN A 51 -1.57 2.23 -18.27
CA ASN A 51 -3.02 2.14 -18.25
C ASN A 51 -3.56 0.93 -19.04
N SER A 52 -2.89 0.55 -20.14
CA SER A 52 -3.29 -0.61 -20.95
C SER A 52 -3.12 -1.96 -20.24
N VAL A 53 -2.34 -2.02 -19.16
CA VAL A 53 -2.09 -3.21 -18.32
C VAL A 53 -2.52 -3.00 -16.86
N SER A 54 -3.31 -1.98 -16.62
CA SER A 54 -3.71 -1.58 -15.26
C SER A 54 -4.57 -2.64 -14.55
N GLU A 55 -5.45 -3.32 -15.28
CA GLU A 55 -6.30 -4.36 -14.70
C GLU A 55 -5.49 -5.59 -14.25
N GLU A 56 -4.48 -5.98 -15.03
CA GLU A 56 -3.56 -7.06 -14.67
C GLU A 56 -2.78 -6.70 -13.40
N ILE A 57 -2.23 -5.48 -13.34
CA ILE A 57 -1.51 -5.00 -12.17
C ILE A 57 -2.43 -4.99 -10.94
N LYS A 58 -3.63 -4.40 -11.05
CA LYS A 58 -4.59 -4.33 -9.94
C LYS A 58 -4.95 -5.70 -9.37
N ARG A 59 -5.16 -6.69 -10.25
CA ARG A 59 -5.44 -8.07 -9.84
C ARG A 59 -4.25 -8.71 -9.13
N GLU A 60 -3.05 -8.56 -9.66
CA GLU A 60 -1.83 -9.16 -9.11
C GLU A 60 -1.51 -8.63 -7.72
N VAL A 61 -1.62 -7.31 -7.54
CA VAL A 61 -1.25 -6.68 -6.27
C VAL A 61 -2.44 -6.39 -5.35
N ASN A 62 -3.66 -6.74 -5.76
CA ASN A 62 -4.92 -6.53 -5.04
C ASN A 62 -5.10 -5.10 -4.54
N VAL A 63 -5.10 -4.15 -5.47
CA VAL A 63 -5.47 -2.75 -5.23
C VAL A 63 -6.70 -2.40 -6.07
N LYS A 64 -7.52 -1.47 -5.59
CA LYS A 64 -8.73 -1.03 -6.30
C LYS A 64 -8.41 -0.12 -7.47
N ASN A 65 -7.46 0.80 -7.29
CA ASN A 65 -7.18 1.87 -8.22
C ASN A 65 -5.69 2.05 -8.51
N ILE A 66 -5.38 2.50 -9.72
CA ILE A 66 -4.09 3.06 -10.10
C ILE A 66 -4.34 4.50 -10.48
N GLU A 67 -3.71 5.44 -9.79
CA GLU A 67 -3.80 6.86 -10.07
C GLU A 67 -2.45 7.37 -10.55
N PHE A 68 -2.50 8.27 -11.55
CA PHE A 68 -1.31 8.90 -12.09
C PHE A 68 -1.21 10.33 -11.60
N ILE A 69 -0.02 10.72 -11.18
CA ILE A 69 0.29 12.09 -10.73
C ILE A 69 1.39 12.69 -11.58
N GLU A 70 1.39 14.01 -11.70
CA GLU A 70 2.43 14.78 -12.40
C GLU A 70 3.59 15.02 -11.44
N GLY A 71 4.74 14.40 -11.75
CA GLY A 71 5.98 14.58 -10.98
C GLY A 71 6.10 13.73 -9.71
N LYS A 72 7.34 13.54 -9.26
CA LYS A 72 7.68 12.77 -8.06
C LYS A 72 7.56 13.61 -6.78
N SER A 73 7.43 14.94 -6.91
CA SER A 73 7.46 15.88 -5.79
C SER A 73 6.33 15.68 -4.78
N ASP A 74 5.17 15.25 -5.26
CA ASP A 74 3.97 15.13 -4.42
C ASP A 74 3.98 13.85 -3.55
N LEU A 75 4.86 12.90 -3.88
CA LEU A 75 5.00 11.63 -3.14
C LEU A 75 6.10 11.64 -2.08
N LEU A 76 6.95 12.64 -2.08
CA LEU A 76 8.09 12.69 -1.19
C LEU A 76 8.02 13.94 -0.32
N VAL A 77 7.60 13.76 0.92
CA VAL A 77 7.83 14.79 1.94
C VAL A 77 9.29 14.70 2.35
N LYS A 78 10.06 15.70 1.94
CA LYS A 78 11.44 15.84 2.35
C LYS A 78 11.50 16.39 3.76
N SER A 79 12.38 15.83 4.57
CA SER A 79 12.78 16.39 5.85
C SER A 79 14.21 16.90 5.72
N ILE A 80 14.43 18.11 6.14
CA ILE A 80 15.74 18.75 6.09
C ILE A 80 16.18 19.17 7.49
N LYS A 81 17.45 18.96 7.80
CA LYS A 81 18.08 19.40 9.05
C LYS A 81 19.43 20.04 8.76
N PRO A 82 19.83 21.08 9.48
CA PRO A 82 21.20 21.60 9.37
C PRO A 82 22.22 20.53 9.76
N ASN A 83 23.29 20.44 8.99
CA ASN A 83 24.44 19.60 9.35
C ASN A 83 25.26 20.33 10.42
N PHE A 84 25.03 20.03 11.69
CA PHE A 84 25.67 20.70 12.83
C PHE A 84 27.19 20.56 12.84
N LYS A 85 27.74 19.47 12.29
CA LYS A 85 29.19 19.25 12.20
C LYS A 85 29.85 20.23 11.22
N LYS A 86 29.18 20.53 10.09
CA LYS A 86 29.68 21.45 9.08
C LYS A 86 29.39 22.92 9.43
N LEU A 87 28.20 23.23 9.88
CA LEU A 87 27.75 24.60 10.12
C LEU A 87 28.15 25.12 11.50
N GLY A 88 28.28 24.27 12.51
CA GLY A 88 28.61 24.67 13.88
C GLY A 88 29.88 25.50 14.02
N PRO A 89 31.01 25.10 13.41
CA PRO A 89 32.24 25.90 13.45
C PRO A 89 32.13 27.29 12.84
N LYS A 90 31.29 27.45 11.79
CA LYS A 90 31.12 28.73 11.06
C LYS A 90 30.03 29.61 11.65
N TYR A 91 28.92 29.00 12.10
CA TYR A 91 27.69 29.71 12.45
C TYR A 91 27.17 29.39 13.85
N GLY A 92 28.01 28.95 14.77
CA GLY A 92 27.60 28.45 16.11
C GLY A 92 26.59 29.32 16.84
N LYS A 93 26.78 30.64 16.84
CA LYS A 93 25.84 31.60 17.48
C LYS A 93 24.47 31.66 16.79
N PHE A 94 24.41 31.34 15.50
CA PHE A 94 23.23 31.45 14.67
C PHE A 94 22.57 30.11 14.38
N MET A 95 23.09 28.99 14.89
CA MET A 95 22.57 27.64 14.62
C MET A 95 21.09 27.49 14.99
N LYS A 96 20.64 28.17 16.05
CA LYS A 96 19.23 28.14 16.45
C LYS A 96 18.33 28.82 15.41
N GLU A 97 18.78 29.95 14.86
CA GLU A 97 18.07 30.70 13.81
C GLU A 97 18.05 29.90 12.50
N ILE A 98 19.21 29.33 12.10
CA ILE A 98 19.32 28.44 10.92
C ILE A 98 18.36 27.26 11.06
N SER A 99 18.35 26.59 12.21
CA SER A 99 17.44 25.46 12.44
C SER A 99 15.97 25.86 12.35
N SER A 100 15.62 27.03 12.88
CA SER A 100 14.24 27.54 12.81
C SER A 100 13.81 27.80 11.38
N GLN A 101 14.64 28.45 10.57
CA GLN A 101 14.32 28.74 9.16
C GLN A 101 14.28 27.47 8.31
N VAL A 102 15.21 26.55 8.52
CA VAL A 102 15.26 25.26 7.81
C VAL A 102 14.01 24.43 8.12
N ASN A 103 13.53 24.42 9.37
CA ASN A 103 12.30 23.69 9.73
C ASN A 103 11.02 24.29 9.13
N LEU A 104 11.05 25.55 8.68
CA LEU A 104 9.95 26.24 8.01
C LEU A 104 9.97 26.11 6.50
N LEU A 105 11.00 25.46 5.94
CA LEU A 105 11.09 25.27 4.50
C LEU A 105 9.99 24.33 4.01
N GLU A 106 9.23 24.79 3.03
CA GLU A 106 8.27 23.98 2.30
C GLU A 106 8.97 22.90 1.45
N ASN A 107 8.28 21.80 1.20
CA ASN A 107 8.80 20.69 0.40
C ASN A 107 9.33 21.13 -0.97
N THR A 108 8.65 22.05 -1.63
CA THR A 108 9.04 22.64 -2.91
C THR A 108 10.42 23.30 -2.86
N ARG A 109 10.71 24.03 -1.79
CA ARG A 109 12.01 24.71 -1.59
C ARG A 109 13.13 23.70 -1.30
N ILE A 110 12.83 22.61 -0.61
CA ILE A 110 13.81 21.54 -0.34
C ILE A 110 14.16 20.83 -1.65
N LEU A 111 13.17 20.54 -2.49
CA LEU A 111 13.38 19.94 -3.81
C LEU A 111 14.16 20.87 -4.74
N GLU A 112 13.91 22.18 -4.70
CA GLU A 112 14.68 23.18 -5.43
C GLU A 112 16.14 23.21 -4.99
N LEU A 113 16.41 23.14 -3.67
CA LEU A 113 17.75 23.04 -3.11
C LEU A 113 18.49 21.79 -3.62
N GLU A 114 17.84 20.61 -3.64
CA GLU A 114 18.45 19.39 -4.20
C GLU A 114 18.77 19.53 -5.69
N LYS A 115 17.93 20.24 -6.45
CA LYS A 115 18.08 20.43 -7.89
C LYS A 115 19.15 21.50 -8.23
N THR A 116 19.14 22.63 -7.51
CA THR A 116 20.03 23.77 -7.77
C THR A 116 21.35 23.70 -7.01
N GLY A 117 21.40 22.89 -5.93
CA GLY A 117 22.54 22.75 -5.05
C GLY A 117 22.72 23.87 -4.04
N LYS A 118 21.88 24.92 -4.06
CA LYS A 118 22.04 26.11 -3.23
C LYS A 118 20.71 26.67 -2.74
N ILE A 119 20.74 27.30 -1.56
CA ILE A 119 19.60 28.03 -0.99
C ILE A 119 20.09 29.26 -0.23
N ASP A 120 19.34 30.36 -0.35
CA ASP A 120 19.58 31.58 0.41
C ASP A 120 18.65 31.62 1.61
N LEU A 121 19.22 31.81 2.81
CA LEU A 121 18.50 31.99 4.08
C LEU A 121 18.90 33.36 4.67
N ILE A 122 17.97 33.97 5.39
CA ILE A 122 18.19 35.26 6.04
C ILE A 122 18.64 35.00 7.49
N ILE A 123 19.91 35.14 7.78
CA ILE A 123 20.50 34.95 9.10
C ILE A 123 21.08 36.26 9.58
N ASP A 124 20.72 36.71 10.78
CA ASP A 124 21.15 38.00 11.33
C ASP A 124 20.89 39.18 10.34
N LYS A 125 19.71 39.18 9.72
CA LYS A 125 19.27 40.15 8.71
C LYS A 125 20.15 40.22 7.45
N LYS A 126 20.99 39.22 7.21
CA LYS A 126 21.84 39.10 6.01
C LYS A 126 21.44 37.86 5.24
N SER A 127 21.39 37.97 3.91
CA SER A 127 21.24 36.81 3.04
C SER A 127 22.54 36.02 2.99
N ILE A 128 22.48 34.76 3.36
CA ILE A 128 23.62 33.83 3.33
C ILE A 128 23.25 32.67 2.44
N THR A 129 24.12 32.36 1.48
CA THR A 129 23.96 31.21 0.58
C THR A 129 24.55 29.96 1.23
N PHE A 130 23.73 28.92 1.35
CA PHE A 130 24.13 27.60 1.82
C PHE A 130 24.11 26.60 0.66
N ASN A 131 24.98 25.59 0.72
CA ASN A 131 25.01 24.49 -0.24
C ASN A 131 24.17 23.32 0.26
N VAL A 132 23.71 22.46 -0.64
CA VAL A 132 22.94 21.25 -0.31
C VAL A 132 23.68 20.37 0.72
N ASP A 133 25.00 20.30 0.66
CA ASP A 133 25.84 19.53 1.59
C ASP A 133 25.91 20.12 3.01
N ASP A 134 25.41 21.31 3.23
CA ASP A 134 25.30 21.93 4.56
C ASP A 134 24.08 21.42 5.33
N PHE A 135 23.29 20.56 4.69
CA PHE A 135 22.08 19.99 5.26
C PHE A 135 22.05 18.48 5.15
N ASP A 136 21.39 17.85 6.09
CA ASP A 136 21.02 16.43 6.05
C ASP A 136 19.57 16.35 5.54
N ILE A 137 19.41 16.00 4.26
CA ILE A 137 18.10 15.85 3.61
C ILE A 137 17.72 14.37 3.60
N SER A 138 16.53 14.05 4.09
CA SER A 138 15.97 12.71 4.10
C SER A 138 14.54 12.74 3.58
N SER A 139 14.10 11.64 2.96
CA SER A 139 12.70 11.46 2.62
C SER A 139 11.96 11.01 3.88
N LYS A 140 10.84 11.66 4.21
CA LYS A 140 9.89 11.18 5.20
C LYS A 140 8.81 10.39 4.49
N ASP A 141 8.49 9.22 5.02
CA ASP A 141 7.27 8.53 4.62
C ASP A 141 6.08 9.42 4.99
N ILE A 142 5.15 9.60 4.05
CA ILE A 142 3.87 10.23 4.33
C ILE A 142 3.07 9.23 5.15
N GLU A 143 2.48 9.65 6.24
CA GLU A 143 1.63 8.77 7.06
C GLU A 143 0.55 8.13 6.18
N GLY A 144 0.43 6.80 6.26
CA GLY A 144 -0.48 6.02 5.43
C GLY A 144 0.05 5.66 4.03
N TRP A 145 1.29 6.07 3.68
CA TRP A 145 1.88 5.78 2.37
C TRP A 145 3.26 5.15 2.48
N LEU A 146 3.52 4.20 1.58
CA LEU A 146 4.85 3.63 1.38
C LEU A 146 5.31 3.88 -0.04
N VAL A 147 6.57 4.23 -0.21
CA VAL A 147 7.14 4.55 -1.52
C VAL A 147 8.31 3.62 -1.84
N ALA A 148 8.33 3.11 -3.06
CA ALA A 148 9.48 2.39 -3.61
C ALA A 148 9.73 2.82 -5.07
N ASN A 149 10.97 2.64 -5.53
CA ASN A 149 11.35 2.97 -6.90
C ASN A 149 12.31 1.95 -7.47
N GLU A 150 12.24 1.76 -8.78
CA GLU A 150 13.20 0.98 -9.57
C GLU A 150 13.41 1.70 -10.91
N GLY A 151 14.64 2.09 -11.18
CA GLY A 151 14.96 2.92 -12.34
C GLY A 151 14.16 4.24 -12.34
N ASN A 152 13.39 4.45 -13.37
CA ASN A 152 12.53 5.63 -13.53
C ASN A 152 11.10 5.46 -12.98
N ILE A 153 10.76 4.24 -12.55
CA ILE A 153 9.42 3.93 -12.05
C ILE A 153 9.40 4.12 -10.53
N THR A 154 8.43 4.88 -10.06
CA THR A 154 8.15 5.06 -8.63
C THR A 154 6.71 4.63 -8.37
N VAL A 155 6.49 3.94 -7.29
CA VAL A 155 5.17 3.52 -6.82
C VAL A 155 4.99 3.99 -5.38
N ALA A 156 3.88 4.66 -5.10
CA ALA A 156 3.44 4.91 -3.74
C ALA A 156 2.18 4.08 -3.46
N LEU A 157 2.22 3.30 -2.41
CA LEU A 157 1.14 2.43 -1.96
C LEU A 157 0.40 3.07 -0.79
N ASP A 158 -0.91 3.28 -0.93
CA ASP A 158 -1.80 3.67 0.15
C ASP A 158 -2.05 2.44 1.05
N ILE A 159 -1.56 2.49 2.28
CA ILE A 159 -1.71 1.41 3.26
C ILE A 159 -2.84 1.66 4.26
N THR A 160 -3.62 2.69 4.05
CA THR A 160 -4.78 2.98 4.88
C THR A 160 -5.87 1.94 4.61
N ILE A 161 -6.33 1.27 5.65
CA ILE A 161 -7.38 0.26 5.58
C ILE A 161 -8.62 0.81 6.28
N ASP A 162 -9.65 1.12 5.50
CA ASP A 162 -10.96 1.48 6.02
C ASP A 162 -11.80 0.23 6.35
N GLN A 163 -12.99 0.44 6.88
CA GLN A 163 -13.88 -0.64 7.30
C GLN A 163 -14.29 -1.56 6.14
N GLU A 164 -14.53 -1.01 4.96
CA GLU A 164 -14.94 -1.78 3.77
C GLU A 164 -13.80 -2.68 3.28
N LEU A 165 -12.59 -2.14 3.16
CA LEU A 165 -11.40 -2.89 2.79
C LEU A 165 -11.06 -3.98 3.82
N MET A 166 -11.25 -3.70 5.11
CA MET A 166 -11.06 -4.70 6.16
C MET A 166 -12.06 -5.84 6.03
N GLU A 167 -13.34 -5.56 5.87
CA GLU A 167 -14.40 -6.56 5.71
C GLU A 167 -14.19 -7.41 4.45
N GLU A 168 -13.79 -6.81 3.33
CA GLU A 168 -13.43 -7.55 2.12
C GLU A 168 -12.19 -8.43 2.33
N GLY A 169 -11.18 -7.94 3.05
CA GLY A 169 -9.99 -8.71 3.41
C GLY A 169 -10.35 -9.96 4.24
N ILE A 170 -11.23 -9.83 5.22
CA ILE A 170 -11.78 -10.93 6.01
C ILE A 170 -12.50 -11.94 5.10
N ALA A 171 -13.37 -11.46 4.20
CA ALA A 171 -14.11 -12.33 3.28
C ALA A 171 -13.18 -13.14 2.36
N ARG A 172 -12.14 -12.51 1.80
CA ARG A 172 -11.14 -13.20 0.96
C ARG A 172 -10.33 -14.26 1.73
N GLU A 173 -9.98 -13.97 2.96
CA GLU A 173 -9.28 -14.95 3.81
C GLU A 173 -10.22 -16.12 4.17
N ILE A 174 -11.49 -15.86 4.48
CA ILE A 174 -12.53 -16.89 4.72
C ILE A 174 -12.68 -17.78 3.49
N VAL A 175 -12.83 -17.22 2.28
CA VAL A 175 -12.90 -17.99 1.04
C VAL A 175 -11.70 -18.91 0.90
N SER A 176 -10.49 -18.38 1.12
CA SER A 176 -9.26 -19.19 1.06
C SER A 176 -9.26 -20.34 2.07
N LYS A 177 -9.74 -20.11 3.30
CA LYS A 177 -9.84 -21.16 4.33
C LYS A 177 -10.87 -22.21 3.97
N ILE A 178 -12.03 -21.79 3.43
CA ILE A 178 -13.07 -22.72 2.97
C ILE A 178 -12.55 -23.58 1.82
N GLN A 179 -11.84 -23.02 0.84
CA GLN A 179 -11.25 -23.78 -0.26
C GLN A 179 -10.23 -24.82 0.24
N ASN A 180 -9.42 -24.45 1.25
CA ASN A 180 -8.52 -25.40 1.88
C ASN A 180 -9.28 -26.53 2.65
N LEU A 181 -10.37 -26.17 3.35
CA LEU A 181 -11.23 -27.16 4.01
C LEU A 181 -11.90 -28.12 3.01
N ARG A 182 -12.39 -27.61 1.88
CA ARG A 182 -12.94 -28.44 0.79
C ARG A 182 -11.90 -29.47 0.33
N LYS A 183 -10.68 -29.01 0.08
CA LYS A 183 -9.58 -29.88 -0.36
C LYS A 183 -9.21 -30.93 0.72
N SER A 184 -9.08 -30.52 1.98
CA SER A 184 -8.73 -31.45 3.07
C SER A 184 -9.83 -32.48 3.38
N ASN A 185 -11.10 -32.14 3.13
CA ASN A 185 -12.24 -33.04 3.29
C ASN A 185 -12.51 -33.89 2.02
N GLY A 186 -11.67 -33.80 0.98
CA GLY A 186 -11.83 -34.60 -0.23
C GLY A 186 -13.04 -34.20 -1.08
N PHE A 187 -13.49 -32.94 -1.00
CA PHE A 187 -14.63 -32.48 -1.81
C PHE A 187 -14.19 -32.23 -3.26
N GLU A 188 -15.07 -32.60 -4.18
CA GLU A 188 -14.87 -32.29 -5.60
C GLU A 188 -15.07 -30.80 -5.87
N VAL A 189 -14.50 -30.32 -6.98
CA VAL A 189 -14.60 -28.91 -7.37
C VAL A 189 -16.05 -28.44 -7.55
N THR A 190 -16.92 -29.34 -8.02
CA THR A 190 -18.34 -29.08 -8.28
C THR A 190 -19.26 -29.28 -7.10
N ASP A 191 -18.75 -29.82 -5.98
CA ASP A 191 -19.58 -30.09 -4.80
C ASP A 191 -20.17 -28.80 -4.24
N ARG A 192 -21.46 -28.84 -3.90
CA ARG A 192 -22.14 -27.79 -3.16
C ARG A 192 -21.96 -27.99 -1.66
N ILE A 193 -21.90 -26.88 -0.94
CA ILE A 193 -21.67 -26.91 0.50
C ILE A 193 -22.68 -26.04 1.25
N SER A 194 -22.84 -26.35 2.53
CA SER A 194 -23.45 -25.47 3.52
C SER A 194 -22.39 -25.04 4.53
N LEU A 195 -22.41 -23.78 4.89
CA LEU A 195 -21.46 -23.16 5.81
C LEU A 195 -22.18 -22.71 7.07
N ASN A 196 -21.55 -22.92 8.21
CA ASN A 196 -21.97 -22.33 9.47
C ASN A 196 -20.77 -21.64 10.13
N PHE A 197 -21.00 -20.45 10.66
CA PHE A 197 -20.01 -19.63 11.35
C PHE A 197 -20.44 -19.41 12.80
N SER A 198 -19.46 -19.42 13.70
CA SER A 198 -19.69 -19.07 15.10
C SER A 198 -18.48 -18.29 15.62
N GLY A 199 -18.66 -17.04 16.00
CA GLY A 199 -17.57 -16.18 16.44
C GLY A 199 -17.96 -14.73 16.63
N ASP A 200 -17.00 -13.84 16.48
CA ASP A 200 -17.16 -12.42 16.76
C ASP A 200 -18.11 -11.74 15.76
N PHE A 201 -18.90 -10.81 16.27
CA PHE A 201 -19.92 -10.08 15.51
C PHE A 201 -19.36 -9.32 14.31
N GLU A 202 -18.15 -8.77 14.44
CA GLU A 202 -17.47 -8.04 13.36
C GLU A 202 -17.19 -8.95 12.16
N ILE A 203 -16.89 -10.22 12.41
CA ILE A 203 -16.68 -11.21 11.33
C ILE A 203 -18.03 -11.59 10.70
N GLU A 204 -19.07 -11.77 11.51
CA GLU A 204 -20.43 -12.01 11.00
C GLU A 204 -20.87 -10.86 10.09
N LYS A 205 -20.62 -9.60 10.49
CA LYS A 205 -20.90 -8.42 9.69
C LYS A 205 -20.13 -8.44 8.37
N ALA A 206 -18.83 -8.72 8.40
CA ALA A 206 -17.98 -8.82 7.21
C ALA A 206 -18.49 -9.90 6.24
N ILE A 207 -18.92 -11.07 6.75
CA ILE A 207 -19.52 -12.14 5.95
C ILE A 207 -20.82 -11.68 5.31
N ASN A 208 -21.70 -11.04 6.07
CA ASN A 208 -22.98 -10.55 5.55
C ASN A 208 -22.83 -9.49 4.46
N ASN A 209 -21.88 -8.56 4.62
CA ASN A 209 -21.59 -7.55 3.63
C ASN A 209 -20.92 -8.10 2.35
N ASN A 210 -20.35 -9.31 2.42
CA ASN A 210 -19.69 -9.99 1.30
C ASN A 210 -20.35 -11.35 0.97
N LEU A 211 -21.62 -11.52 1.29
CA LEU A 211 -22.32 -12.80 1.26
C LEU A 211 -22.29 -13.47 -0.13
N GLU A 212 -22.66 -12.71 -1.18
CA GLU A 212 -22.72 -13.25 -2.53
C GLU A 212 -21.33 -13.59 -3.09
N TYR A 213 -20.31 -12.79 -2.75
CA TYR A 213 -18.93 -13.11 -3.08
C TYR A 213 -18.49 -14.43 -2.45
N ILE A 214 -18.73 -14.61 -1.14
CA ILE A 214 -18.34 -15.85 -0.44
C ILE A 214 -19.08 -17.05 -1.01
N LYS A 215 -20.40 -16.94 -1.26
CA LYS A 215 -21.19 -18.01 -1.86
C LYS A 215 -20.70 -18.42 -3.24
N SER A 216 -20.44 -17.44 -4.11
CA SER A 216 -19.99 -17.71 -5.47
C SER A 216 -18.61 -18.38 -5.50
N GLU A 217 -17.66 -17.88 -4.72
CA GLU A 217 -16.30 -18.40 -4.68
C GLU A 217 -16.18 -19.78 -3.99
N THR A 218 -17.14 -20.14 -3.15
CA THR A 218 -17.10 -21.39 -2.38
C THR A 218 -18.13 -22.43 -2.81
N LEU A 219 -19.02 -22.09 -3.74
CA LEU A 219 -20.19 -22.87 -4.14
C LEU A 219 -21.11 -23.20 -2.95
N ALA A 220 -21.22 -22.26 -2.00
CA ALA A 220 -22.10 -22.44 -0.84
C ALA A 220 -23.56 -22.15 -1.21
N ASN A 221 -24.44 -23.11 -0.93
CA ASN A 221 -25.89 -22.94 -1.07
C ASN A 221 -26.46 -22.10 0.08
N ALA A 222 -25.94 -22.31 1.29
CA ALA A 222 -26.40 -21.62 2.50
C ALA A 222 -25.23 -21.21 3.38
N ILE A 223 -25.39 -20.06 4.05
CA ILE A 223 -24.52 -19.59 5.11
C ILE A 223 -25.40 -19.30 6.32
N GLN A 224 -25.04 -19.85 7.46
CA GLN A 224 -25.76 -19.72 8.73
C GLN A 224 -24.80 -19.27 9.83
N PHE A 225 -25.32 -18.71 10.89
CA PHE A 225 -24.54 -18.24 12.03
C PHE A 225 -25.05 -18.85 13.33
N ASN A 226 -24.10 -19.04 14.25
CA ASN A 226 -24.38 -19.41 15.64
C ASN A 226 -25.21 -20.71 15.83
N VAL A 227 -25.14 -21.65 14.88
CA VAL A 227 -25.68 -22.99 15.04
C VAL A 227 -24.69 -23.81 15.88
N GLN A 228 -25.14 -24.36 16.99
CA GLN A 228 -24.29 -25.20 17.83
C GLN A 228 -23.86 -26.46 17.09
N GLN A 229 -22.57 -26.61 16.88
CA GLN A 229 -21.94 -27.79 16.27
C GLN A 229 -20.64 -28.10 17.00
N GLU A 230 -20.30 -29.38 17.13
CA GLU A 230 -19.01 -29.81 17.65
C GLU A 230 -17.96 -29.81 16.53
N GLY A 231 -16.72 -29.45 16.87
CA GLY A 231 -15.60 -29.38 15.90
C GLY A 231 -15.51 -28.04 15.21
N GLY A 232 -15.22 -28.07 13.89
CA GLY A 232 -15.00 -26.85 13.06
C GLY A 232 -13.56 -26.38 13.07
N LEU A 233 -13.21 -25.57 12.07
CA LEU A 233 -11.91 -24.90 11.95
C LEU A 233 -11.95 -23.52 12.60
N GLU A 234 -11.13 -23.31 13.62
CA GLU A 234 -10.97 -21.99 14.23
C GLU A 234 -10.01 -21.13 13.39
N ILE A 235 -10.41 -19.88 13.11
CA ILE A 235 -9.66 -18.91 12.33
C ILE A 235 -9.54 -17.61 13.12
N PHE A 236 -8.35 -17.00 13.02
CA PHE A 236 -8.04 -15.74 13.67
C PHE A 236 -7.77 -14.65 12.64
N PHE A 237 -8.32 -13.46 12.91
CA PHE A 237 -8.08 -12.21 12.18
C PHE A 237 -7.62 -11.17 13.20
N ASP A 238 -6.33 -11.02 13.38
CA ASP A 238 -5.73 -10.24 14.47
C ASP A 238 -6.30 -10.65 15.84
N LYS A 239 -7.20 -9.83 16.40
CA LYS A 239 -7.86 -10.08 17.69
C LYS A 239 -9.22 -10.75 17.56
N LEU A 240 -9.77 -10.83 16.35
CA LEU A 240 -11.07 -11.44 16.09
C LEU A 240 -10.91 -12.92 15.77
N LYS A 241 -11.93 -13.71 16.10
CA LYS A 241 -11.94 -15.14 15.82
C LYS A 241 -13.32 -15.65 15.37
N THR A 242 -13.31 -16.69 14.54
CA THR A 242 -14.52 -17.44 14.18
C THR A 242 -14.20 -18.91 13.99
N LYS A 243 -15.22 -19.75 14.15
CA LYS A 243 -15.18 -21.16 13.74
C LYS A 243 -15.97 -21.33 12.45
N ILE A 244 -15.43 -22.11 11.54
CA ILE A 244 -16.07 -22.48 10.28
C ILE A 244 -16.41 -23.96 10.32
N PHE A 245 -17.67 -24.28 10.05
CA PHE A 245 -18.17 -25.61 9.83
C PHE A 245 -18.59 -25.73 8.37
N ILE A 246 -18.18 -26.81 7.72
CA ILE A 246 -18.49 -27.09 6.33
C ILE A 246 -19.16 -28.47 6.20
N THR A 247 -20.25 -28.50 5.47
CA THR A 247 -21.00 -29.76 5.19
C THR A 247 -21.28 -29.83 3.70
N LYS A 248 -21.04 -30.99 3.08
CA LYS A 248 -21.42 -31.27 1.70
C LYS A 248 -22.93 -31.45 1.63
N VAL A 249 -23.55 -30.84 0.59
CA VAL A 249 -25.00 -30.89 0.34
C VAL A 249 -25.29 -31.79 -0.83
#